data_3a042a7c6b3d7801cdbbe39106807698
#
_entry.id   3a042a7c6b3d7801cdbbe39106807698
#
_cell.length_a   1.000
_cell.length_b   1.000
_cell.length_c   1.000
_cell.angle_alpha   90.00
_cell.angle_beta   90.00
_cell.angle_gamma   90.00
#
_symmetry.space_group_name_H-M   'P 1'
#
loop_
_entity.id
_entity.type
_entity.pdbx_description
1 polymer ?
#
loop_
_entity_poly.entity_id
_entity_poly.type
_entity_poly.pdbx_seq_one_letter_code
_entity_poly.pdbx_strand_id
1 'polypeptide(L)'
;IFYHAKTKEQEGPAAPKEDPLMRQNITPSMKAVKKYFWIVNLLILLQVVMGVVTAHYGVEGNGFYGFPLSDYFPYAVTRTWHVQLAIFWIATAWLATGLYIGPSLSGSDPKFQKFGVNFLFYALLVIVLGSMAGQWMGIMQKLGFVSNFWFGHQGYEYVDLGRFWQLFLLVGLLVWLLLMIRPIIPVIRKKTEEKHLLILFLVSCTAIAL
;
A
#
# COMPACT_ATOMS: atom_id res chain seq x y z
N ILE A 1 -37.74 -0.90 10.70
CA ILE A 1 -38.35 -1.81 9.71
C ILE A 1 -39.64 -1.20 9.16
N PHE A 2 -40.49 -0.56 9.99
CA PHE A 2 -41.76 0.06 9.51
C PHE A 2 -41.62 1.35 8.68
N TYR A 3 -40.50 2.04 8.78
CA TYR A 3 -40.26 3.28 8.05
C TYR A 3 -39.96 3.04 6.56
N HIS A 4 -39.24 1.96 6.23
CA HIS A 4 -38.92 1.62 4.84
C HIS A 4 -40.13 1.09 4.02
N ALA A 5 -41.15 0.56 4.67
CA ALA A 5 -42.32 0.04 3.98
C ALA A 5 -43.28 1.14 3.48
N LYS A 6 -43.14 2.40 3.92
CA LYS A 6 -43.98 3.54 3.51
C LYS A 6 -43.33 4.52 2.54
N THR A 7 -42.02 4.48 2.36
CA THR A 7 -41.36 5.25 1.30
C THR A 7 -41.48 4.47 -0.01
N LYS A 8 -42.27 4.99 -0.95
CA LYS A 8 -42.20 4.54 -2.35
C LYS A 8 -40.71 4.62 -2.72
N GLU A 9 -40.13 3.47 -3.06
CA GLU A 9 -38.83 3.46 -3.71
C GLU A 9 -38.93 4.40 -4.91
N GLN A 10 -38.29 5.56 -4.82
CA GLN A 10 -38.03 6.34 -6.02
C GLN A 10 -37.15 5.43 -6.87
N GLU A 11 -37.68 5.01 -8.01
CA GLU A 11 -36.86 4.33 -9.02
C GLU A 11 -35.65 5.21 -9.25
N GLY A 12 -34.49 4.72 -8.80
CA GLY A 12 -33.20 5.39 -9.04
C GLY A 12 -33.02 5.58 -10.55
N PRO A 13 -32.19 6.50 -10.99
CA PRO A 13 -31.90 6.67 -12.41
C PRO A 13 -31.54 5.30 -13.01
N ALA A 14 -32.15 4.99 -14.16
CA ALA A 14 -31.94 3.73 -14.86
C ALA A 14 -30.41 3.48 -15.01
N ALA A 15 -29.98 2.27 -14.69
CA ALA A 15 -28.58 1.91 -14.82
C ALA A 15 -28.11 2.23 -16.25
N PRO A 16 -26.89 2.83 -16.40
CA PRO A 16 -26.39 3.14 -17.74
C PRO A 16 -26.27 1.84 -18.56
N LYS A 17 -26.68 1.90 -19.83
CA LYS A 17 -26.69 0.74 -20.75
C LYS A 17 -25.29 0.15 -20.94
N GLU A 18 -24.25 0.93 -20.73
CA GLU A 18 -22.85 0.51 -20.79
C GLU A 18 -22.13 1.01 -19.55
N ASP A 19 -21.23 0.18 -19.01
CA ASP A 19 -20.39 0.54 -17.86
C ASP A 19 -19.47 1.73 -18.24
N PRO A 20 -19.57 2.89 -17.57
CA PRO A 20 -18.70 4.05 -17.83
C PRO A 20 -17.22 3.72 -17.70
N LEU A 21 -16.85 2.73 -16.87
CA LEU A 21 -15.45 2.29 -16.70
C LEU A 21 -14.88 1.65 -17.95
N MET A 22 -15.72 0.99 -18.77
CA MET A 22 -15.30 0.37 -20.03
C MET A 22 -15.00 1.39 -21.12
N ARG A 23 -15.51 2.60 -21.01
CA ARG A 23 -15.23 3.72 -21.94
C ARG A 23 -14.04 4.56 -21.56
N GLN A 24 -13.40 4.25 -20.42
CA GLN A 24 -12.32 5.05 -19.89
C GLN A 24 -11.08 4.95 -20.77
N ASN A 25 -10.48 6.10 -21.10
CA ASN A 25 -9.19 6.15 -21.78
C ASN A 25 -8.06 5.78 -20.81
N ILE A 26 -7.51 4.58 -20.94
CA ILE A 26 -6.46 4.07 -20.05
C ILE A 26 -5.12 4.68 -20.46
N THR A 27 -4.61 5.58 -19.62
CA THR A 27 -3.34 6.27 -19.86
C THR A 27 -2.12 5.35 -19.64
N PRO A 28 -0.92 5.73 -20.15
CA PRO A 28 0.31 4.97 -19.91
C PRO A 28 0.69 4.82 -18.43
N SER A 29 0.39 5.83 -17.58
CA SER A 29 0.64 5.74 -16.14
C SER A 29 -0.32 4.77 -15.44
N MET A 30 -1.60 4.76 -15.81
CA MET A 30 -2.59 3.81 -15.30
C MET A 30 -2.19 2.35 -15.65
N LYS A 31 -1.66 2.11 -16.86
CA LYS A 31 -1.11 0.79 -17.22
C LYS A 31 0.08 0.41 -16.32
N ALA A 32 0.93 1.37 -15.95
CA ALA A 32 2.06 1.13 -15.07
C ALA A 32 1.64 0.79 -13.63
N VAL A 33 0.47 1.25 -13.18
CA VAL A 33 -0.07 0.91 -11.84
C VAL A 33 -0.42 -0.56 -11.69
N LYS A 34 -0.72 -1.27 -12.78
CA LYS A 34 -1.10 -2.70 -12.75
C LYS A 34 -0.12 -3.56 -11.94
N LYS A 35 1.18 -3.28 -12.01
CA LYS A 35 2.21 -4.03 -11.28
C LYS A 35 2.13 -3.87 -9.75
N TYR A 36 1.60 -2.74 -9.25
CA TYR A 36 1.36 -2.56 -7.82
C TYR A 36 0.33 -3.56 -7.31
N PHE A 37 -0.76 -3.78 -8.04
CA PHE A 37 -1.78 -4.76 -7.66
C PHE A 37 -1.25 -6.20 -7.69
N TRP A 38 -0.33 -6.53 -8.60
CA TRP A 38 0.37 -7.83 -8.56
C TRP A 38 1.21 -8.00 -7.29
N ILE A 39 1.93 -6.95 -6.89
CA ILE A 39 2.71 -6.98 -5.64
C ILE A 39 1.78 -7.03 -4.42
N VAL A 40 0.65 -6.34 -4.41
CA VAL A 40 -0.36 -6.46 -3.34
C VAL A 40 -0.76 -7.93 -3.14
N ASN A 41 -1.12 -8.63 -4.21
CA ASN A 41 -1.49 -10.05 -4.12
C ASN A 41 -0.33 -10.91 -3.58
N LEU A 42 0.89 -10.67 -4.02
CA LEU A 42 2.07 -11.38 -3.51
C LEU A 42 2.30 -11.12 -2.02
N LEU A 43 2.21 -9.87 -1.59
CA LEU A 43 2.38 -9.49 -0.17
C LEU A 43 1.30 -10.12 0.71
N ILE A 44 0.04 -10.19 0.27
CA ILE A 44 -1.04 -10.90 0.98
C ILE A 44 -0.71 -12.38 1.14
N LEU A 45 -0.28 -13.05 0.06
CA LEU A 45 0.08 -14.47 0.13
C LEU A 45 1.24 -14.71 1.11
N LEU A 46 2.28 -13.88 1.05
CA LEU A 46 3.41 -13.96 1.99
C LEU A 46 2.96 -13.68 3.43
N GLN A 47 2.06 -12.72 3.63
CA GLN A 47 1.48 -12.43 4.95
C GLN A 47 0.76 -13.65 5.51
N VAL A 48 -0.08 -14.31 4.70
CA VAL A 48 -0.79 -15.52 5.13
C VAL A 48 0.20 -16.62 5.51
N VAL A 49 1.23 -16.86 4.71
CA VAL A 49 2.28 -17.85 5.01
C VAL A 49 2.98 -17.53 6.34
N MET A 50 3.39 -16.27 6.55
CA MET A 50 4.02 -15.87 7.81
C MET A 50 3.07 -16.02 9.02
N GLY A 51 1.77 -15.73 8.83
CA GLY A 51 0.75 -15.93 9.85
C GLY A 51 0.57 -17.39 10.22
N VAL A 52 0.52 -18.28 9.23
CA VAL A 52 0.43 -19.75 9.45
C VAL A 52 1.64 -20.24 10.25
N VAL A 53 2.87 -19.87 9.84
CA VAL A 53 4.09 -20.26 10.55
C VAL A 53 4.08 -19.75 11.99
N THR A 54 3.69 -18.49 12.19
CA THR A 54 3.58 -17.88 13.54
C THR A 54 2.58 -18.62 14.42
N ALA A 55 1.42 -18.99 13.87
CA ALA A 55 0.38 -19.70 14.61
C ALA A 55 0.86 -21.09 15.07
N HIS A 56 1.48 -21.86 14.17
CA HIS A 56 2.03 -23.17 14.50
C HIS A 56 3.16 -23.10 15.54
N TYR A 57 4.04 -22.13 15.46
CA TYR A 57 5.06 -21.93 16.50
C TYR A 57 4.45 -21.61 17.87
N GLY A 58 3.34 -20.86 17.89
CA GLY A 58 2.66 -20.50 19.13
C GLY A 58 1.89 -21.66 19.79
N VAL A 59 1.42 -22.63 19.01
CA VAL A 59 0.58 -23.74 19.50
C VAL A 59 1.38 -25.04 19.65
N GLU A 60 2.10 -25.45 18.59
CA GLU A 60 2.81 -26.73 18.55
C GLU A 60 4.32 -26.59 18.83
N GLY A 61 4.83 -25.38 18.86
CA GLY A 61 6.24 -25.08 19.12
C GLY A 61 7.12 -25.11 17.87
N ASN A 62 8.40 -24.75 18.06
CA ASN A 62 9.36 -24.54 16.98
C ASN A 62 9.69 -25.80 16.16
N GLY A 63 9.43 -26.98 16.68
CA GLY A 63 9.69 -28.27 16.02
C GLY A 63 8.60 -28.75 15.07
N PHE A 64 7.45 -28.05 14.98
CA PHE A 64 6.27 -28.48 14.21
C PHE A 64 6.57 -28.95 12.78
N TYR A 65 7.43 -28.24 12.07
CA TYR A 65 7.71 -28.54 10.67
C TYR A 65 8.67 -29.71 10.42
N GLY A 66 9.22 -30.32 11.46
CA GLY A 66 10.13 -31.46 11.34
C GLY A 66 11.52 -31.16 10.77
N PHE A 67 11.81 -29.88 10.49
CA PHE A 67 13.14 -29.37 10.09
C PHE A 67 13.41 -28.01 10.78
N PRO A 68 14.67 -27.57 10.87
CA PRO A 68 15.06 -26.42 11.71
C PRO A 68 14.67 -25.07 11.08
N LEU A 69 13.38 -24.89 10.70
CA LEU A 69 12.88 -23.64 10.13
C LEU A 69 13.05 -22.47 11.10
N SER A 70 12.86 -22.72 12.40
CA SER A 70 12.96 -21.71 13.46
C SER A 70 14.37 -21.14 13.64
N ASP A 71 15.42 -21.86 13.19
CA ASP A 71 16.81 -21.34 13.25
C ASP A 71 17.04 -20.20 12.27
N TYR A 72 16.29 -20.19 11.16
CA TYR A 72 16.34 -19.14 10.14
C TYR A 72 15.22 -18.12 10.26
N PHE A 73 14.02 -18.58 10.62
CA PHE A 73 12.83 -17.77 10.78
C PHE A 73 12.17 -18.04 12.15
N PRO A 74 12.77 -17.54 13.25
CA PRO A 74 12.20 -17.70 14.57
C PRO A 74 10.84 -16.99 14.69
N TYR A 75 10.07 -17.34 15.71
CA TYR A 75 8.76 -16.76 16.00
C TYR A 75 8.74 -15.23 15.93
N ALA A 76 9.75 -14.55 16.47
CA ALA A 76 9.84 -13.09 16.44
C ALA A 76 9.92 -12.54 15.01
N VAL A 77 10.64 -13.21 14.09
CA VAL A 77 10.73 -12.81 12.68
C VAL A 77 9.39 -13.04 11.97
N THR A 78 8.83 -14.24 12.08
CA THR A 78 7.59 -14.60 11.36
C THR A 78 6.43 -13.74 11.80
N ARG A 79 6.30 -13.47 13.10
CA ARG A 79 5.30 -12.58 13.68
C ARG A 79 5.49 -11.13 13.20
N THR A 80 6.70 -10.59 13.27
CA THR A 80 7.01 -9.24 12.81
C THR A 80 6.70 -9.08 11.32
N TRP A 81 7.15 -10.02 10.49
CA TRP A 81 6.88 -10.00 9.06
C TRP A 81 5.40 -10.16 8.73
N HIS A 82 4.65 -10.98 9.47
CA HIS A 82 3.21 -11.08 9.31
C HIS A 82 2.53 -9.71 9.47
N VAL A 83 2.87 -8.96 10.52
CA VAL A 83 2.32 -7.62 10.77
C VAL A 83 2.78 -6.62 9.71
N GLN A 84 4.08 -6.61 9.38
CA GLN A 84 4.64 -5.66 8.41
C GLN A 84 4.09 -5.89 6.99
N LEU A 85 3.94 -7.13 6.57
CA LEU A 85 3.37 -7.45 5.27
C LEU A 85 1.92 -6.96 5.16
N ALA A 86 1.14 -7.02 6.26
CA ALA A 86 -0.20 -6.44 6.31
C ALA A 86 -0.18 -4.94 6.03
N ILE A 87 0.68 -4.20 6.73
CA ILE A 87 0.84 -2.75 6.53
C ILE A 87 1.27 -2.46 5.09
N PHE A 88 2.25 -3.19 4.56
CA PHE A 88 2.77 -2.96 3.21
C PHE A 88 1.76 -3.21 2.11
N TRP A 89 0.97 -4.30 2.15
CA TRP A 89 -0.01 -4.51 1.09
C TRP A 89 -1.18 -3.52 1.17
N ILE A 90 -1.64 -3.15 2.37
CA ILE A 90 -2.69 -2.13 2.55
C ILE A 90 -2.20 -0.80 1.98
N ALA A 91 -1.00 -0.35 2.40
CA ALA A 91 -0.41 0.90 1.90
C ALA A 91 -0.21 0.86 0.38
N THR A 92 0.33 -0.25 -0.17
CA THR A 92 0.56 -0.40 -1.61
C THR A 92 -0.74 -0.35 -2.41
N ALA A 93 -1.82 -0.97 -1.92
CA ALA A 93 -3.15 -0.91 -2.55
C ALA A 93 -3.69 0.52 -2.57
N TRP A 94 -3.53 1.26 -1.48
CA TRP A 94 -3.88 2.67 -1.37
C TRP A 94 -3.12 3.54 -2.37
N LEU A 95 -1.79 3.39 -2.40
CA LEU A 95 -0.93 4.12 -3.33
C LEU A 95 -1.33 3.83 -4.79
N ALA A 96 -1.58 2.56 -5.12
CA ALA A 96 -2.01 2.15 -6.45
C ALA A 96 -3.34 2.80 -6.84
N THR A 97 -4.32 2.78 -5.95
CA THR A 97 -5.64 3.36 -6.18
C THR A 97 -5.56 4.86 -6.44
N GLY A 98 -4.80 5.61 -5.61
CA GLY A 98 -4.61 7.05 -5.81
C GLY A 98 -3.91 7.39 -7.13
N LEU A 99 -2.87 6.63 -7.50
CA LEU A 99 -2.15 6.80 -8.76
C LEU A 99 -3.02 6.45 -9.99
N TYR A 100 -4.00 5.57 -9.84
CA TYR A 100 -4.94 5.22 -10.90
C TYR A 100 -6.03 6.29 -11.06
N ILE A 101 -6.63 6.74 -9.95
CA ILE A 101 -7.76 7.68 -9.94
C ILE A 101 -7.35 9.04 -10.54
N GLY A 102 -6.19 9.57 -10.21
CA GLY A 102 -5.77 10.88 -10.69
C GLY A 102 -5.84 11.03 -12.22
N PRO A 103 -5.11 10.22 -13.00
CA PRO A 103 -5.20 10.23 -14.46
C PRO A 103 -6.57 9.81 -15.00
N SER A 104 -7.29 8.92 -14.30
CA SER A 104 -8.66 8.51 -14.64
C SER A 104 -9.61 9.70 -14.70
N LEU A 105 -9.57 10.58 -13.72
CA LEU A 105 -10.42 11.78 -13.63
C LEU A 105 -10.04 12.86 -14.66
N SER A 106 -8.76 13.00 -14.99
CA SER A 106 -8.29 14.01 -15.95
C SER A 106 -8.35 13.54 -17.40
N GLY A 107 -8.40 12.22 -17.63
CA GLY A 107 -8.30 11.61 -18.96
C GLY A 107 -6.93 11.73 -19.63
N SER A 108 -5.92 12.24 -18.91
CA SER A 108 -4.59 12.50 -19.46
C SER A 108 -3.47 12.33 -18.45
N ASP A 109 -2.25 12.04 -18.95
CA ASP A 109 -1.05 11.99 -18.13
C ASP A 109 -0.27 13.32 -18.21
N PRO A 110 0.09 13.92 -17.07
CA PRO A 110 1.14 14.95 -17.04
C PRO A 110 2.48 14.41 -17.56
N LYS A 111 3.36 15.29 -18.01
CA LYS A 111 4.72 14.90 -18.44
C LYS A 111 5.42 14.10 -17.33
N PHE A 112 6.09 13.01 -17.70
CA PHE A 112 6.82 12.13 -16.78
C PHE A 112 5.95 11.37 -15.74
N GLN A 113 4.62 11.38 -15.85
CA GLN A 113 3.74 10.67 -14.88
C GLN A 113 4.07 9.18 -14.84
N LYS A 114 4.13 8.50 -15.99
CA LYS A 114 4.51 7.09 -16.07
C LYS A 114 5.88 6.82 -15.45
N PHE A 115 6.87 7.70 -15.70
CA PHE A 115 8.20 7.56 -15.12
C PHE A 115 8.13 7.64 -13.58
N GLY A 116 7.43 8.65 -13.03
CA GLY A 116 7.26 8.81 -11.59
C GLY A 116 6.58 7.61 -10.94
N VAL A 117 5.51 7.07 -11.55
CA VAL A 117 4.83 5.85 -11.10
C VAL A 117 5.79 4.65 -11.08
N ASN A 118 6.61 4.49 -12.13
CA ASN A 118 7.60 3.40 -12.17
C ASN A 118 8.69 3.59 -11.12
N PHE A 119 9.22 4.79 -10.97
CA PHE A 119 10.24 5.12 -9.97
C PHE A 119 9.74 4.80 -8.55
N LEU A 120 8.54 5.28 -8.21
CA LEU A 120 7.94 5.02 -6.91
C LEU A 120 7.75 3.52 -6.66
N PHE A 121 7.35 2.75 -7.67
CA PHE A 121 7.23 1.31 -7.57
C PHE A 121 8.54 0.63 -7.15
N TYR A 122 9.62 0.94 -7.85
CA TYR A 122 10.92 0.33 -7.53
C TYR A 122 11.47 0.82 -6.19
N ALA A 123 11.25 2.09 -5.84
CA ALA A 123 11.61 2.61 -4.53
C ALA A 123 10.87 1.85 -3.41
N LEU A 124 9.56 1.61 -3.56
CA LEU A 124 8.78 0.82 -2.61
C LEU A 124 9.28 -0.63 -2.50
N LEU A 125 9.64 -1.27 -3.62
CA LEU A 125 10.23 -2.63 -3.57
C LEU A 125 11.54 -2.63 -2.76
N VAL A 126 12.40 -1.65 -2.97
CA VAL A 126 13.65 -1.51 -2.20
C VAL A 126 13.35 -1.33 -0.71
N ILE A 127 12.36 -0.50 -0.37
CA ILE A 127 11.97 -0.29 1.03
C ILE A 127 11.44 -1.59 1.65
N VAL A 128 10.51 -2.28 0.99
CA VAL A 128 9.91 -3.51 1.51
C VAL A 128 10.97 -4.57 1.72
N LEU A 129 11.75 -4.89 0.69
CA LEU A 129 12.78 -5.94 0.77
C LEU A 129 13.90 -5.56 1.75
N GLY A 130 14.36 -4.31 1.70
CA GLY A 130 15.43 -3.84 2.56
C GLY A 130 15.03 -3.76 4.03
N SER A 131 13.82 -3.26 4.33
CA SER A 131 13.35 -3.18 5.71
C SER A 131 13.09 -4.56 6.32
N MET A 132 12.49 -5.49 5.56
CA MET A 132 12.29 -6.87 6.02
C MET A 132 13.62 -7.59 6.27
N ALA A 133 14.58 -7.44 5.35
CA ALA A 133 15.93 -7.99 5.54
C ALA A 133 16.64 -7.35 6.75
N GLY A 134 16.54 -6.04 6.92
CA GLY A 134 17.08 -5.33 8.06
C GLY A 134 16.49 -5.79 9.40
N GLN A 135 15.16 -5.95 9.47
CA GLN A 135 14.48 -6.49 10.65
C GLN A 135 14.96 -7.91 10.97
N TRP A 136 15.04 -8.78 9.96
CA TRP A 136 15.56 -10.12 10.13
C TRP A 136 16.99 -10.11 10.68
N MET A 137 17.87 -9.31 10.09
CA MET A 137 19.26 -9.18 10.57
C MET A 137 19.33 -8.63 12.00
N GLY A 138 18.48 -7.68 12.35
CA GLY A 138 18.40 -7.11 13.69
C GLY A 138 17.93 -8.13 14.72
N ILE A 139 16.83 -8.84 14.45
CA ILE A 139 16.26 -9.88 15.34
C ILE A 139 17.27 -11.03 15.53
N MET A 140 17.96 -11.42 14.45
CA MET A 140 18.99 -12.45 14.47
C MET A 140 20.34 -11.96 15.05
N GLN A 141 20.38 -10.74 15.61
CA GLN A 141 21.55 -10.13 16.23
C GLN A 141 22.78 -10.04 15.30
N LYS A 142 22.55 -9.92 13.98
CA LYS A 142 23.63 -9.79 12.98
C LYS A 142 24.04 -8.33 12.75
N LEU A 143 23.28 -7.37 13.31
CA LEU A 143 23.58 -5.94 13.23
C LEU A 143 24.07 -5.43 14.58
N GLY A 144 25.11 -4.58 14.56
CA GLY A 144 25.52 -3.82 15.73
C GLY A 144 24.48 -2.72 16.05
N PHE A 145 24.55 -2.15 17.25
CA PHE A 145 23.56 -1.20 17.78
C PHE A 145 23.25 -0.05 16.81
N VAL A 146 24.26 0.63 16.27
CA VAL A 146 24.07 1.75 15.32
C VAL A 146 23.47 1.29 14.01
N SER A 147 23.93 0.16 13.46
CA SER A 147 23.38 -0.38 12.20
C SER A 147 21.94 -0.85 12.37
N ASN A 148 21.60 -1.42 13.52
CA ASN A 148 20.24 -1.82 13.82
C ASN A 148 19.30 -0.60 13.94
N PHE A 149 19.77 0.48 14.57
CA PHE A 149 19.00 1.74 14.67
C PHE A 149 18.63 2.29 13.28
N TRP A 150 19.54 2.24 12.32
CA TRP A 150 19.30 2.78 10.99
C TRP A 150 18.59 1.81 10.04
N PHE A 151 18.97 0.56 10.01
CA PHE A 151 18.55 -0.40 8.99
C PHE A 151 17.77 -1.59 9.50
N GLY A 152 17.78 -1.84 10.81
CA GLY A 152 17.12 -2.98 11.43
C GLY A 152 15.71 -2.67 11.86
N HIS A 153 15.47 -2.74 13.16
CA HIS A 153 14.17 -2.50 13.79
C HIS A 153 14.29 -1.56 14.96
N GLN A 154 13.17 -0.97 15.34
CA GLN A 154 13.01 -0.16 16.55
C GLN A 154 11.70 -0.52 17.25
N GLY A 155 11.55 0.01 18.46
CA GLY A 155 10.34 -0.15 19.22
C GLY A 155 10.16 -1.54 19.83
N TYR A 156 9.03 -1.67 20.50
CA TYR A 156 8.62 -2.89 21.14
C TYR A 156 8.23 -3.93 20.09
N GLU A 157 8.57 -5.17 20.32
CA GLU A 157 8.24 -6.33 19.47
C GLU A 157 8.82 -6.26 18.03
N TYR A 158 9.83 -5.45 17.80
CA TYR A 158 10.54 -5.33 16.50
C TYR A 158 9.66 -4.84 15.34
N VAL A 159 8.51 -4.23 15.59
CA VAL A 159 7.55 -3.83 14.55
C VAL A 159 8.00 -2.57 13.83
N ASP A 160 8.60 -1.62 14.54
CA ASP A 160 9.06 -0.37 13.93
C ASP A 160 10.28 -0.59 13.05
N LEU A 161 10.23 -0.02 11.86
CA LEU A 161 11.35 -0.06 10.92
C LEU A 161 12.54 0.76 11.41
N GLY A 162 13.74 0.44 10.97
CA GLY A 162 14.91 1.29 11.16
C GLY A 162 14.72 2.69 10.56
N ARG A 163 15.37 3.70 11.14
CA ARG A 163 15.16 5.13 10.78
C ARG A 163 15.36 5.44 9.31
N PHE A 164 16.31 4.77 8.67
CA PHE A 164 16.53 4.92 7.23
C PHE A 164 15.26 4.60 6.43
N TRP A 165 14.62 3.48 6.72
CA TRP A 165 13.41 3.05 6.02
C TRP A 165 12.22 3.95 6.31
N GLN A 166 12.09 4.43 7.55
CA GLN A 166 11.04 5.40 7.91
C GLN A 166 11.14 6.69 7.10
N LEU A 167 12.37 7.24 6.98
CA LEU A 167 12.63 8.44 6.17
C LEU A 167 12.33 8.21 4.69
N PHE A 168 12.73 7.06 4.15
CA PHE A 168 12.44 6.70 2.76
C PHE A 168 10.94 6.53 2.51
N LEU A 169 10.19 5.95 3.44
CA LEU A 169 8.73 5.87 3.38
C LEU A 169 8.10 7.27 3.35
N LEU A 170 8.52 8.16 4.22
CA LEU A 170 8.03 9.53 4.25
C LEU A 170 8.26 10.23 2.90
N VAL A 171 9.48 10.15 2.36
CA VAL A 171 9.80 10.71 1.04
C VAL A 171 8.95 10.06 -0.05
N GLY A 172 8.78 8.75 -0.01
CA GLY A 172 7.93 8.00 -0.93
C GLY A 172 6.46 8.45 -0.91
N LEU A 173 5.90 8.70 0.29
CA LEU A 173 4.55 9.23 0.45
C LEU A 173 4.40 10.65 -0.13
N LEU A 174 5.39 11.51 0.08
CA LEU A 174 5.39 12.86 -0.52
C LEU A 174 5.46 12.80 -2.06
N VAL A 175 6.30 11.93 -2.61
CA VAL A 175 6.37 11.71 -4.07
C VAL A 175 5.05 11.16 -4.59
N TRP A 176 4.44 10.18 -3.90
CA TRP A 176 3.12 9.66 -4.24
C TRP A 176 2.06 10.76 -4.26
N LEU A 177 2.01 11.58 -3.23
CA LEU A 177 1.05 12.69 -3.12
C LEU A 177 1.20 13.65 -4.31
N LEU A 178 2.43 14.03 -4.67
CA LEU A 178 2.70 14.86 -5.83
C LEU A 178 2.23 14.21 -7.14
N LEU A 179 2.51 12.92 -7.34
CA LEU A 179 2.09 12.18 -8.54
C LEU A 179 0.57 12.03 -8.62
N MET A 180 -0.13 11.94 -7.49
CA MET A 180 -1.58 11.84 -7.42
C MET A 180 -2.25 13.20 -7.66
N ILE A 181 -1.74 14.29 -7.08
CA ILE A 181 -2.31 15.63 -7.20
C ILE A 181 -2.14 16.22 -8.62
N ARG A 182 -0.97 16.01 -9.25
CA ARG A 182 -0.64 16.62 -10.56
C ARG A 182 -1.70 16.44 -11.65
N PRO A 183 -2.24 15.24 -11.91
CA PRO A 183 -3.30 15.05 -12.90
C PRO A 183 -4.65 15.64 -12.46
N ILE A 184 -4.90 15.81 -11.16
CA ILE A 184 -6.20 16.30 -10.63
C ILE A 184 -6.28 17.83 -10.68
N ILE A 185 -5.16 18.56 -10.56
CA ILE A 185 -5.14 20.04 -10.55
C ILE A 185 -5.91 20.65 -11.74
N PRO A 186 -5.74 20.21 -13.00
CA PRO A 186 -6.47 20.78 -14.13
C PRO A 186 -7.99 20.57 -14.03
N VAL A 187 -8.43 19.47 -13.42
CA VAL A 187 -9.84 19.15 -13.23
C VAL A 187 -10.47 20.07 -12.18
N ILE A 188 -9.78 20.30 -11.06
CA ILE A 188 -10.27 21.20 -9.98
C ILE A 188 -10.36 22.65 -10.48
N ARG A 189 -9.48 23.07 -11.39
CA ARG A 189 -9.51 24.43 -11.96
C ARG A 189 -10.68 24.65 -12.91
N LYS A 190 -11.24 23.59 -13.50
CA LYS A 190 -12.50 23.65 -14.25
C LYS A 190 -13.62 23.70 -13.23
N LYS A 191 -14.58 24.62 -13.42
CA LYS A 191 -15.80 24.69 -12.59
C LYS A 191 -16.67 23.46 -12.88
N THR A 192 -16.51 22.39 -12.12
CA THR A 192 -17.32 21.17 -12.17
C THR A 192 -18.18 21.09 -10.93
N GLU A 193 -19.38 20.54 -11.05
CA GLU A 193 -20.29 20.33 -9.91
C GLU A 193 -19.66 19.41 -8.84
N GLU A 194 -18.77 18.50 -9.26
CA GLU A 194 -18.09 17.53 -8.39
C GLU A 194 -16.82 18.04 -7.71
N LYS A 195 -16.52 19.33 -7.80
CA LYS A 195 -15.31 19.95 -7.23
C LYS A 195 -15.13 19.63 -5.73
N HIS A 196 -16.22 19.61 -4.98
CA HIS A 196 -16.17 19.34 -3.54
C HIS A 196 -15.74 17.89 -3.24
N LEU A 197 -16.17 16.93 -4.04
CA LEU A 197 -15.74 15.52 -3.93
C LEU A 197 -14.25 15.36 -4.23
N LEU A 198 -13.75 16.06 -5.25
CA LEU A 198 -12.31 16.05 -5.56
C LEU A 198 -11.47 16.67 -4.45
N ILE A 199 -11.92 17.76 -3.86
CA ILE A 199 -11.25 18.39 -2.70
C ILE A 199 -11.26 17.42 -1.51
N LEU A 200 -12.39 16.81 -1.19
CA LEU A 200 -12.49 15.83 -0.11
C LEU A 200 -11.55 14.66 -0.32
N PHE A 201 -11.48 14.12 -1.54
CA PHE A 201 -10.54 13.07 -1.92
C PHE A 201 -9.08 13.50 -1.67
N LEU A 202 -8.69 14.70 -2.11
CA LEU A 202 -7.32 15.22 -1.90
C LEU A 202 -7.00 15.44 -0.43
N VAL A 203 -7.95 15.97 0.34
CA VAL A 203 -7.77 16.15 1.80
C VAL A 203 -7.58 14.80 2.48
N SER A 204 -8.40 13.80 2.15
CA SER A 204 -8.29 12.44 2.70
C SER A 204 -6.94 11.80 2.36
N CYS A 205 -6.50 11.91 1.11
CA CYS A 205 -5.19 11.39 0.69
C CYS A 205 -4.03 12.12 1.39
N THR A 206 -4.14 13.43 1.59
CA THR A 206 -3.13 14.21 2.31
C THR A 206 -3.06 13.81 3.78
N ALA A 207 -4.21 13.62 4.43
CA ALA A 207 -4.28 13.18 5.82
C ALA A 207 -3.68 11.79 6.06
N ILE A 208 -3.69 10.92 5.03
CA ILE A 208 -3.05 9.59 5.11
C ILE A 208 -1.54 9.67 4.89
N ALA A 209 -1.09 10.65 4.10
CA ALA A 209 0.34 10.82 3.78
C ALA A 209 1.13 11.55 4.88
N LEU A 210 0.46 12.20 5.82
CA LEU A 210 1.04 12.95 6.96
C LEU A 210 0.92 12.17 8.27
#